data_c83c4daa287f1954ef695912f02c7038
#
_entry.id   c83c4daa287f1954ef695912f02c7038
#
_cell.length_a   1.000
_cell.length_b   1.000
_cell.length_c   1.000
_cell.angle_alpha   90.00
_cell.angle_beta   90.00
_cell.angle_gamma   90.00
#
_symmetry.space_group_name_H-M   'P 1'
#
loop_
_entity.id
_entity.type
_entity.pdbx_description
1 polymer ?
#
loop_
_entity_poly.entity_id
_entity_poly.type
_entity_poly.pdbx_seq_one_letter_code
_entity_poly.pdbx_strand_id
1 'polypeptide(L)'
;MKNNETIRVAVAENSVIIRSGLTLALKRLPNLKIQPVELLSVEALHDCLRTQYPDILVVNPTFGDYFDVARFREETTGKGIRVVALVSSFIDATLLSKYDDSISIFNDLETLSNKIIRLQNIAPDDEGDGQETLSQREKEIVICVVKGMTNKEIAEKLFLSIHTVITHRRNISKKLQIHSAAGLTIYAIVNKLVELSDVKDL
;
A
#
# COMPACT_ATOMS: atom_id res chain seq x y z
N MET A 1 -18.08 -10.95 11.08
CA MET A 1 -18.38 -11.93 10.04
C MET A 1 -19.07 -11.19 8.89
N LYS A 2 -18.33 -10.70 7.94
CA LYS A 2 -18.63 -10.13 6.61
C LYS A 2 -17.42 -10.54 5.77
N ASN A 3 -17.39 -11.04 4.64
CA ASN A 3 -18.22 -11.01 3.46
C ASN A 3 -17.76 -12.13 2.53
N ASN A 4 -18.72 -12.83 1.97
CA ASN A 4 -18.49 -13.71 0.83
C ASN A 4 -18.64 -12.91 -0.48
N GLU A 5 -18.45 -11.58 -0.43
CA GLU A 5 -18.51 -10.72 -1.60
C GLU A 5 -17.27 -10.89 -2.47
N THR A 6 -17.49 -11.03 -3.76
CA THR A 6 -16.41 -11.15 -4.75
C THR A 6 -15.88 -9.76 -5.07
N ILE A 7 -14.59 -9.53 -4.83
CA ILE A 7 -13.90 -8.28 -5.14
C ILE A 7 -13.51 -8.28 -6.63
N ARG A 8 -13.94 -7.29 -7.37
CA ARG A 8 -13.54 -7.11 -8.77
C ARG A 8 -12.31 -6.21 -8.84
N VAL A 9 -11.20 -6.75 -9.33
CA VAL A 9 -9.93 -6.01 -9.44
C VAL A 9 -9.57 -5.91 -10.92
N ALA A 10 -9.67 -4.71 -11.49
CA ALA A 10 -9.20 -4.46 -12.85
C ALA A 10 -7.69 -4.19 -12.83
N VAL A 11 -6.95 -4.81 -13.75
CA VAL A 11 -5.49 -4.68 -13.87
C VAL A 11 -5.15 -4.09 -15.23
N ALA A 12 -4.77 -2.80 -15.25
CA ALA A 12 -4.40 -2.04 -16.43
C ALA A 12 -2.86 -1.97 -16.54
N GLU A 13 -2.28 -2.85 -17.34
CA GLU A 13 -0.83 -3.01 -17.52
C GLU A 13 -0.53 -3.52 -18.93
N ASN A 14 0.40 -2.86 -19.64
CA ASN A 14 0.78 -3.22 -21.00
C ASN A 14 1.63 -4.50 -21.06
N SER A 15 2.48 -4.74 -20.06
CA SER A 15 3.31 -5.95 -19.99
C SER A 15 2.45 -7.19 -19.72
N VAL A 16 2.43 -8.13 -20.65
CA VAL A 16 1.74 -9.42 -20.49
C VAL A 16 2.24 -10.17 -19.25
N ILE A 17 3.56 -10.18 -19.03
CA ILE A 17 4.18 -10.92 -17.92
C ILE A 17 3.72 -10.35 -16.58
N ILE A 18 3.79 -9.01 -16.41
CA ILE A 18 3.41 -8.34 -15.17
C ILE A 18 1.91 -8.49 -14.94
N ARG A 19 1.10 -8.22 -15.96
CA ARG A 19 -0.36 -8.30 -15.86
C ARG A 19 -0.83 -9.71 -15.50
N SER A 20 -0.39 -10.72 -16.22
CA SER A 20 -0.79 -12.11 -15.94
C SER A 20 -0.22 -12.63 -14.63
N GLY A 21 1.01 -12.24 -14.27
CA GLY A 21 1.61 -12.56 -12.97
C GLY A 21 0.80 -11.99 -11.81
N LEU A 22 0.44 -10.70 -11.87
CA LEU A 22 -0.39 -10.07 -10.85
C LEU A 22 -1.80 -10.68 -10.79
N THR A 23 -2.41 -10.92 -11.94
CA THR A 23 -3.73 -11.58 -12.03
C THR A 23 -3.72 -12.95 -11.35
N LEU A 24 -2.67 -13.74 -11.58
CA LEU A 24 -2.50 -15.04 -10.94
C LEU A 24 -2.27 -14.91 -9.43
N ALA A 25 -1.46 -13.95 -9.00
CA ALA A 25 -1.20 -13.66 -7.58
C ALA A 25 -2.51 -13.26 -6.86
N LEU A 26 -3.30 -12.37 -7.44
CA LEU A 26 -4.60 -11.96 -6.91
C LEU A 26 -5.57 -13.13 -6.71
N LYS A 27 -5.65 -14.06 -7.68
CA LYS A 27 -6.49 -15.27 -7.57
C LYS A 27 -6.05 -16.23 -6.47
N ARG A 28 -4.78 -16.16 -6.04
CA ARG A 28 -4.20 -17.04 -5.01
C ARG A 28 -4.22 -16.45 -3.61
N LEU A 29 -4.75 -15.25 -3.43
CA LEU A 29 -4.80 -14.64 -2.10
C LEU A 29 -5.72 -15.44 -1.17
N PRO A 30 -5.21 -15.84 0.02
CA PRO A 30 -6.01 -16.61 0.97
C PRO A 30 -7.15 -15.75 1.53
N ASN A 31 -8.30 -16.40 1.79
CA ASN A 31 -9.46 -15.78 2.42
C ASN A 31 -10.11 -14.60 1.65
N LEU A 32 -9.72 -14.37 0.41
CA LEU A 32 -10.30 -13.36 -0.47
C LEU A 32 -10.83 -14.02 -1.74
N LYS A 33 -12.05 -13.67 -2.11
CA LYS A 33 -12.63 -14.07 -3.38
C LYS A 33 -12.45 -12.94 -4.38
N ILE A 34 -11.39 -13.00 -5.17
CA ILE A 34 -11.05 -11.95 -6.14
C ILE A 34 -11.38 -12.41 -7.55
N GLN A 35 -12.02 -11.53 -8.30
CA GLN A 35 -12.27 -11.67 -9.73
C GLN A 35 -11.42 -10.62 -10.47
N PRO A 36 -10.21 -10.95 -10.92
CA PRO A 36 -9.41 -10.03 -11.67
C PRO A 36 -9.87 -9.95 -13.13
N VAL A 37 -9.80 -8.72 -13.67
CA VAL A 37 -10.11 -8.39 -15.07
C VAL A 37 -8.87 -7.78 -15.70
N GLU A 38 -8.33 -8.37 -16.76
CA GLU A 38 -7.16 -7.85 -17.46
C GLU A 38 -7.56 -6.78 -18.49
N LEU A 39 -6.93 -5.62 -18.40
CA LEU A 39 -7.15 -4.50 -19.30
C LEU A 39 -5.89 -4.26 -20.15
N LEU A 40 -6.04 -4.38 -21.45
CA LEU A 40 -4.96 -4.34 -22.44
C LEU A 40 -4.80 -2.97 -23.10
N SER A 41 -5.86 -2.15 -23.04
CA SER A 41 -5.89 -0.83 -23.67
C SER A 41 -6.83 0.11 -22.93
N VAL A 42 -6.77 1.39 -23.27
CA VAL A 42 -7.65 2.43 -22.70
C VAL A 42 -9.11 2.15 -23.08
N GLU A 43 -9.38 1.65 -24.29
CA GLU A 43 -10.72 1.27 -24.73
C GLU A 43 -11.28 0.14 -23.84
N ALA A 44 -10.45 -0.88 -23.54
CA ALA A 44 -10.84 -1.96 -22.62
C ALA A 44 -11.15 -1.45 -21.22
N LEU A 45 -10.43 -0.43 -20.73
CA LEU A 45 -10.73 0.24 -19.46
C LEU A 45 -12.10 0.94 -19.53
N HIS A 46 -12.37 1.70 -20.57
CA HIS A 46 -13.67 2.38 -20.75
C HIS A 46 -14.82 1.38 -20.82
N ASP A 47 -14.65 0.26 -21.53
CA ASP A 47 -15.66 -0.81 -21.61
C ASP A 47 -15.88 -1.49 -20.26
N CYS A 48 -14.82 -1.76 -19.52
CA CYS A 48 -14.89 -2.29 -18.15
C CYS A 48 -15.69 -1.36 -17.23
N LEU A 49 -15.43 -0.05 -17.28
CA LEU A 49 -16.14 0.95 -16.50
C LEU A 49 -17.63 1.09 -16.84
N ARG A 50 -18.03 0.70 -18.06
CA ARG A 50 -19.44 0.72 -18.46
C ARG A 50 -20.19 -0.55 -18.07
N THR A 51 -19.49 -1.70 -18.05
CA THR A 51 -20.16 -3.00 -17.97
C THR A 51 -19.97 -3.73 -16.65
N GLN A 52 -18.82 -3.59 -16.00
CA GLN A 52 -18.42 -4.45 -14.88
C GLN A 52 -18.10 -3.72 -13.57
N TYR A 53 -17.87 -2.42 -13.60
CA TYR A 53 -17.53 -1.58 -12.45
C TYR A 53 -16.60 -2.29 -11.43
N PRO A 54 -15.28 -2.15 -11.57
CA PRO A 54 -14.36 -2.76 -10.62
C PRO A 54 -14.42 -2.02 -9.27
N ASP A 55 -14.19 -2.75 -8.18
CA ASP A 55 -14.02 -2.17 -6.85
C ASP A 55 -12.64 -1.52 -6.71
N ILE A 56 -11.65 -2.12 -7.37
CA ILE A 56 -10.25 -1.67 -7.37
C ILE A 56 -9.73 -1.65 -8.80
N LEU A 57 -9.11 -0.54 -9.20
CA LEU A 57 -8.31 -0.43 -10.42
C LEU A 57 -6.83 -0.41 -10.04
N VAL A 58 -6.10 -1.45 -10.38
CA VAL A 58 -4.63 -1.47 -10.32
C VAL A 58 -4.10 -1.07 -11.68
N VAL A 59 -3.42 0.07 -11.77
CA VAL A 59 -2.98 0.65 -13.04
C VAL A 59 -1.51 1.04 -13.01
N ASN A 60 -0.78 0.67 -14.05
CA ASN A 60 0.57 1.20 -14.27
C ASN A 60 0.46 2.69 -14.62
N PRO A 61 1.18 3.61 -13.95
CA PRO A 61 1.13 5.04 -14.26
C PRO A 61 1.47 5.40 -15.70
N THR A 62 2.15 4.53 -16.45
CA THR A 62 2.45 4.74 -17.88
C THR A 62 1.41 4.11 -18.82
N PHE A 63 0.34 3.53 -18.29
CA PHE A 63 -0.73 2.93 -19.10
C PHE A 63 -1.46 4.02 -19.90
N GLY A 64 -1.64 3.79 -21.21
CA GLY A 64 -2.35 4.71 -22.10
C GLY A 64 -1.66 6.09 -22.24
N ASP A 65 -0.33 6.11 -22.40
CA ASP A 65 0.48 7.35 -22.52
C ASP A 65 0.41 8.27 -21.28
N TYR A 66 0.54 7.71 -20.10
CA TYR A 66 0.39 8.32 -18.77
C TYR A 66 -1.05 8.42 -18.28
N PHE A 67 -1.36 7.54 -17.32
CA PHE A 67 -2.68 7.48 -16.69
C PHE A 67 -2.96 8.72 -15.83
N ASP A 68 -3.99 9.48 -16.20
CA ASP A 68 -4.42 10.66 -15.46
C ASP A 68 -5.44 10.28 -14.38
N VAL A 69 -4.98 10.18 -13.13
CA VAL A 69 -5.81 9.83 -11.97
C VAL A 69 -6.88 10.88 -11.70
N ALA A 70 -6.57 12.19 -11.87
CA ALA A 70 -7.52 13.25 -11.59
C ALA A 70 -8.72 13.19 -12.55
N ARG A 71 -8.41 13.11 -13.85
CA ARG A 71 -9.43 12.94 -14.88
C ARG A 71 -10.26 11.67 -14.69
N PHE A 72 -9.60 10.55 -14.35
CA PHE A 72 -10.29 9.29 -14.07
C PHE A 72 -11.28 9.42 -12.91
N ARG A 73 -10.88 10.11 -11.82
CA ARG A 73 -11.78 10.35 -10.66
C ARG A 73 -12.97 11.22 -11.01
N GLU A 74 -12.77 12.25 -11.84
CA GLU A 74 -13.88 13.08 -12.36
C GLU A 74 -14.88 12.24 -13.16
N GLU A 75 -14.39 11.41 -14.09
CA GLU A 75 -15.22 10.53 -14.94
C GLU A 75 -15.94 9.42 -14.15
N THR A 76 -15.41 9.04 -12.99
CA THR A 76 -15.93 7.96 -12.12
C THR A 76 -16.52 8.47 -10.81
N THR A 77 -16.81 9.77 -10.70
CA THR A 77 -17.37 10.37 -9.49
C THR A 77 -18.59 9.60 -8.98
N GLY A 78 -18.63 9.31 -7.68
CA GLY A 78 -19.70 8.56 -7.00
C GLY A 78 -19.67 7.06 -7.19
N LYS A 79 -18.69 6.48 -7.90
CA LYS A 79 -18.58 5.03 -8.13
C LYS A 79 -17.73 4.28 -7.08
N GLY A 80 -16.98 5.01 -6.24
CA GLY A 80 -16.20 4.43 -5.15
C GLY A 80 -15.05 3.53 -5.58
N ILE A 81 -14.55 3.66 -6.83
CA ILE A 81 -13.45 2.84 -7.35
C ILE A 81 -12.14 3.28 -6.70
N ARG A 82 -11.41 2.36 -6.08
CA ARG A 82 -10.07 2.60 -5.55
C ARG A 82 -9.02 2.49 -6.64
N VAL A 83 -8.18 3.53 -6.79
CA VAL A 83 -7.15 3.59 -7.84
C VAL A 83 -5.79 3.34 -7.21
N VAL A 84 -5.15 2.25 -7.61
CA VAL A 84 -3.89 1.76 -7.04
C VAL A 84 -2.79 1.79 -8.10
N ALA A 85 -1.65 2.41 -7.78
CA ALA A 85 -0.51 2.42 -8.69
C ALA A 85 0.18 1.04 -8.73
N LEU A 86 0.39 0.49 -9.92
CA LEU A 86 1.25 -0.67 -10.13
C LEU A 86 2.69 -0.21 -10.36
N VAL A 87 3.57 -0.49 -9.41
CA VAL A 87 4.97 -0.04 -9.40
C VAL A 87 5.87 -1.17 -9.88
N SER A 88 6.35 -1.08 -11.10
CA SER A 88 7.30 -2.01 -11.72
C SER A 88 8.74 -1.45 -11.80
N SER A 89 8.90 -0.15 -11.62
CA SER A 89 10.17 0.58 -11.66
C SER A 89 10.13 1.76 -10.69
N PHE A 90 11.20 2.58 -10.69
CA PHE A 90 11.21 3.80 -9.87
C PHE A 90 10.12 4.78 -10.36
N ILE A 91 9.27 5.21 -9.44
CA ILE A 91 8.23 6.21 -9.67
C ILE A 91 8.37 7.30 -8.60
N ASP A 92 8.22 8.55 -9.01
CA ASP A 92 8.28 9.69 -8.11
C ASP A 92 7.17 9.65 -7.06
N ALA A 93 7.51 10.00 -5.81
CA ALA A 93 6.57 9.97 -4.70
C ALA A 93 5.39 10.93 -4.88
N THR A 94 5.61 12.08 -5.56
CA THR A 94 4.55 13.05 -5.86
C THR A 94 3.51 12.48 -6.82
N LEU A 95 3.94 11.64 -7.77
CA LEU A 95 3.01 10.94 -8.64
C LEU A 95 2.21 9.88 -7.87
N LEU A 96 2.88 9.11 -7.01
CA LEU A 96 2.22 8.07 -6.20
C LEU A 96 1.20 8.63 -5.21
N SER A 97 1.39 9.85 -4.71
CA SER A 97 0.44 10.48 -3.78
C SER A 97 -0.95 10.75 -4.38
N LYS A 98 -1.09 10.69 -5.70
CA LYS A 98 -2.39 10.83 -6.39
C LYS A 98 -3.25 9.56 -6.35
N TYR A 99 -2.64 8.42 -5.98
CA TYR A 99 -3.31 7.11 -5.92
C TYR A 99 -3.74 6.80 -4.49
N ASP A 100 -4.74 5.94 -4.31
CA ASP A 100 -5.20 5.51 -2.99
C ASP A 100 -4.18 4.58 -2.30
N ASP A 101 -3.41 3.82 -3.06
CA ASP A 101 -2.29 2.99 -2.59
C ASP A 101 -1.36 2.64 -3.77
N SER A 102 -0.30 1.90 -3.50
CA SER A 102 0.59 1.35 -4.52
C SER A 102 0.87 -0.13 -4.28
N ILE A 103 0.96 -0.91 -5.35
CA ILE A 103 1.39 -2.31 -5.35
C ILE A 103 2.68 -2.40 -6.14
N SER A 104 3.76 -2.89 -5.50
CA SER A 104 5.02 -3.17 -6.17
C SER A 104 5.03 -4.61 -6.69
N ILE A 105 5.65 -4.83 -7.85
CA ILE A 105 5.91 -6.19 -8.38
C ILE A 105 6.80 -7.04 -7.45
N PHE A 106 7.43 -6.42 -6.44
CA PHE A 106 8.26 -7.08 -5.42
C PHE A 106 7.49 -7.38 -4.12
N ASN A 107 6.19 -7.04 -4.04
CA ASN A 107 5.39 -7.39 -2.88
C ASN A 107 5.14 -8.91 -2.85
N ASP A 108 5.24 -9.49 -1.65
CA ASP A 108 4.81 -10.85 -1.40
C ASP A 108 3.27 -10.97 -1.33
N LEU A 109 2.76 -12.19 -1.29
CA LEU A 109 1.31 -12.43 -1.26
C LEU A 109 0.65 -11.92 0.02
N GLU A 110 1.36 -11.92 1.16
CA GLU A 110 0.85 -11.41 2.43
C GLU A 110 0.66 -9.90 2.38
N THR A 111 1.67 -9.17 1.93
CA THR A 111 1.60 -7.71 1.72
C THR A 111 0.49 -7.35 0.74
N LEU A 112 0.37 -8.09 -0.37
CA LEU A 112 -0.68 -7.88 -1.36
C LEU A 112 -2.07 -8.11 -0.76
N SER A 113 -2.25 -9.18 0.01
CA SER A 113 -3.52 -9.48 0.71
C SER A 113 -3.91 -8.36 1.67
N ASN A 114 -2.98 -7.91 2.51
CA ASN A 114 -3.22 -6.85 3.48
C ASN A 114 -3.62 -5.52 2.81
N LYS A 115 -3.01 -5.18 1.67
CA LYS A 115 -3.37 -3.99 0.90
C LYS A 115 -4.79 -4.08 0.33
N ILE A 116 -5.16 -5.20 -0.25
CA ILE A 116 -6.52 -5.41 -0.79
C ILE A 116 -7.57 -5.32 0.34
N ILE A 117 -7.32 -5.95 1.48
CA ILE A 117 -8.23 -5.89 2.64
C ILE A 117 -8.40 -4.44 3.14
N ARG A 118 -7.30 -3.69 3.24
CA ARG A 118 -7.33 -2.29 3.66
C ARG A 118 -8.17 -1.44 2.71
N LEU A 119 -7.96 -1.58 1.40
CA LEU A 119 -8.69 -0.82 0.38
C LEU A 119 -10.21 -1.07 0.40
N GLN A 120 -10.65 -2.25 0.82
CA GLN A 120 -12.07 -2.57 0.97
C GLN A 120 -12.71 -1.95 2.22
N ASN A 121 -11.92 -1.78 3.30
CA ASN A 121 -12.43 -1.32 4.59
C ASN A 121 -12.46 0.21 4.71
N ILE A 122 -11.94 0.96 3.74
CA ILE A 122 -12.01 2.41 3.70
C ILE A 122 -13.39 2.79 3.16
N ALA A 123 -14.21 3.49 3.96
CA ALA A 123 -15.49 4.02 3.51
C ALA A 123 -15.31 5.00 2.34
N PRO A 124 -16.27 5.10 1.38
CA PRO A 124 -16.13 5.95 0.18
C PRO A 124 -15.94 7.45 0.47
N ASP A 125 -16.35 7.90 1.66
CA ASP A 125 -16.37 9.33 2.05
C ASP A 125 -15.32 9.67 3.12
N ASP A 126 -14.41 8.75 3.44
CA ASP A 126 -13.34 9.04 4.39
C ASP A 126 -12.16 9.72 3.65
N GLU A 127 -12.37 10.97 3.24
CA GLU A 127 -11.30 11.95 2.97
C GLU A 127 -10.64 12.36 4.29
N GLY A 128 -10.49 11.42 5.20
CA GLY A 128 -9.88 11.56 6.51
C GLY A 128 -8.40 11.27 6.44
N ASP A 129 -7.65 12.36 6.45
CA ASP A 129 -6.29 12.47 7.00
C ASP A 129 -5.40 11.26 6.74
N GLY A 130 -4.67 11.33 5.62
CA GLY A 130 -3.70 10.33 5.17
C GLY A 130 -2.56 10.07 6.14
N GLN A 131 -2.86 9.64 7.37
CA GLN A 131 -1.86 9.01 8.22
C GLN A 131 -1.45 7.68 7.59
N GLU A 132 -0.35 7.72 6.86
CA GLU A 132 0.34 6.53 6.36
C GLU A 132 0.65 5.60 7.55
N THR A 133 -0.23 4.62 7.79
CA THR A 133 -0.01 3.66 8.87
C THR A 133 1.25 2.87 8.60
N LEU A 134 2.08 2.75 9.62
CA LEU A 134 3.32 1.98 9.54
C LEU A 134 3.01 0.52 9.18
N SER A 135 3.77 -0.05 8.24
CA SER A 135 3.75 -1.48 7.98
C SER A 135 4.18 -2.27 9.22
N GLN A 136 3.86 -3.56 9.29
CA GLN A 136 4.26 -4.41 10.41
C GLN A 136 5.78 -4.34 10.65
N ARG A 137 6.58 -4.35 9.57
CA ARG A 137 8.03 -4.24 9.64
C ARG A 137 8.51 -2.89 10.17
N GLU A 138 7.85 -1.82 9.77
CA GLU A 138 8.15 -0.48 10.30
C GLU A 138 7.78 -0.36 11.79
N LYS A 139 6.66 -0.97 12.23
CA LYS A 139 6.29 -1.06 13.66
C LYS A 139 7.35 -1.80 14.47
N GLU A 140 7.84 -2.94 14.00
CA GLU A 140 8.92 -3.69 14.65
C GLU A 140 10.19 -2.84 14.81
N ILE A 141 10.55 -2.07 13.78
CA ILE A 141 11.69 -1.17 13.82
C ILE A 141 11.45 -0.02 14.81
N VAL A 142 10.24 0.58 14.83
CA VAL A 142 9.88 1.61 15.82
C VAL A 142 10.04 1.08 17.23
N ILE A 143 9.52 -0.12 17.53
CA ILE A 143 9.65 -0.76 18.85
C ILE A 143 11.14 -0.91 19.23
N CYS A 144 11.98 -1.36 18.30
CA CYS A 144 13.41 -1.51 18.56
C CYS A 144 14.11 -0.16 18.80
N VAL A 145 13.76 0.87 18.01
CA VAL A 145 14.31 2.22 18.17
C VAL A 145 13.93 2.82 19.54
N VAL A 146 12.67 2.69 19.94
CA VAL A 146 12.16 3.20 21.22
C VAL A 146 12.78 2.45 22.40
N LYS A 147 13.12 1.18 22.25
CA LYS A 147 13.89 0.38 23.22
C LYS A 147 15.41 0.71 23.23
N GLY A 148 15.84 1.75 22.51
CA GLY A 148 17.21 2.25 22.52
C GLY A 148 18.20 1.43 21.66
N MET A 149 17.74 0.53 20.78
CA MET A 149 18.62 -0.30 19.97
C MET A 149 19.30 0.51 18.86
N THR A 150 20.57 0.24 18.62
CA THR A 150 21.34 0.76 17.50
C THR A 150 20.90 0.13 16.17
N ASN A 151 21.20 0.76 15.03
CA ASN A 151 20.88 0.20 13.72
C ASN A 151 21.50 -1.19 13.50
N LYS A 152 22.67 -1.46 14.09
CA LYS A 152 23.35 -2.76 14.02
C LYS A 152 22.57 -3.82 14.80
N GLU A 153 22.18 -3.54 16.02
CA GLU A 153 21.39 -4.45 16.87
C GLU A 153 20.01 -4.73 16.25
N ILE A 154 19.37 -3.71 15.65
CA ILE A 154 18.11 -3.87 14.92
C ILE A 154 18.30 -4.78 13.71
N ALA A 155 19.38 -4.58 12.94
CA ALA A 155 19.70 -5.39 11.78
C ALA A 155 19.89 -6.86 12.16
N GLU A 156 20.65 -7.12 13.21
CA GLU A 156 20.89 -8.49 13.76
C GLU A 156 19.57 -9.11 14.24
N LYS A 157 18.81 -8.41 15.07
CA LYS A 157 17.56 -8.90 15.65
C LYS A 157 16.49 -9.21 14.61
N LEU A 158 16.39 -8.39 13.59
CA LEU A 158 15.35 -8.49 12.57
C LEU A 158 15.82 -9.21 11.29
N PHE A 159 17.04 -9.76 11.27
CA PHE A 159 17.64 -10.42 10.11
C PHE A 159 17.65 -9.56 8.84
N LEU A 160 18.06 -8.29 9.00
CA LEU A 160 18.17 -7.31 7.92
C LEU A 160 19.62 -6.84 7.72
N SER A 161 19.88 -6.16 6.60
CA SER A 161 21.09 -5.35 6.48
C SER A 161 20.96 -4.02 7.23
N ILE A 162 22.10 -3.47 7.70
CA ILE A 162 22.10 -2.13 8.33
C ILE A 162 21.53 -1.08 7.38
N HIS A 163 21.83 -1.16 6.09
CA HIS A 163 21.29 -0.25 5.07
C HIS A 163 19.77 -0.34 4.96
N THR A 164 19.21 -1.55 5.06
CA THR A 164 17.76 -1.78 5.06
C THR A 164 17.11 -1.11 6.28
N VAL A 165 17.72 -1.25 7.46
CA VAL A 165 17.24 -0.58 8.69
C VAL A 165 17.25 0.94 8.55
N ILE A 166 18.34 1.51 8.01
CA ILE A 166 18.45 2.96 7.77
C ILE A 166 17.35 3.44 6.81
N THR A 167 17.10 2.69 5.75
CA THR A 167 16.04 2.99 4.77
C THR A 167 14.65 2.98 5.43
N HIS A 168 14.34 1.95 6.22
CA HIS A 168 13.08 1.89 6.96
C HIS A 168 12.92 3.06 7.94
N ARG A 169 13.96 3.40 8.73
CA ARG A 169 13.90 4.54 9.66
C ARG A 169 13.64 5.85 8.94
N ARG A 170 14.25 6.06 7.77
CA ARG A 170 14.01 7.23 6.92
C ARG A 170 12.56 7.29 6.44
N ASN A 171 12.02 6.15 5.99
CA ASN A 171 10.63 6.04 5.55
C ASN A 171 9.65 6.26 6.72
N ILE A 172 9.90 5.68 7.89
CA ILE A 172 9.12 5.91 9.11
C ILE A 172 9.08 7.40 9.45
N SER A 173 10.24 8.06 9.50
CA SER A 173 10.33 9.49 9.79
C SER A 173 9.55 10.34 8.77
N LYS A 174 9.60 9.96 7.49
CA LYS A 174 8.86 10.62 6.42
C LYS A 174 7.34 10.38 6.54
N LYS A 175 6.91 9.16 6.82
CA LYS A 175 5.50 8.79 6.98
C LYS A 175 4.85 9.47 8.18
N LEU A 176 5.55 9.47 9.32
CA LEU A 176 5.01 10.01 10.56
C LEU A 176 5.23 11.53 10.72
N GLN A 177 6.04 12.15 9.85
CA GLN A 177 6.52 13.53 10.01
C GLN A 177 7.20 13.78 11.36
N ILE A 178 7.76 12.70 11.95
CA ILE A 178 8.46 12.73 13.24
C ILE A 178 9.95 12.57 13.02
N HIS A 179 10.73 13.58 13.46
CA HIS A 179 12.18 13.62 13.25
C HIS A 179 12.99 13.46 14.55
N SER A 180 12.33 13.40 15.72
CA SER A 180 13.00 13.23 17.02
C SER A 180 12.72 11.85 17.62
N ALA A 181 13.68 11.33 18.40
CA ALA A 181 13.51 10.08 19.13
C ALA A 181 12.36 10.18 20.15
N ALA A 182 12.27 11.30 20.87
CA ALA A 182 11.20 11.55 21.84
C ALA A 182 9.81 11.55 21.17
N GLY A 183 9.67 12.19 19.99
CA GLY A 183 8.43 12.16 19.23
C GLY A 183 8.05 10.75 18.80
N LEU A 184 9.02 9.94 18.38
CA LEU A 184 8.79 8.54 18.00
C LEU A 184 8.36 7.69 19.20
N THR A 185 8.92 7.97 20.39
CA THR A 185 8.54 7.31 21.65
C THR A 185 7.09 7.63 22.00
N ILE A 186 6.69 8.90 21.96
CA ILE A 186 5.31 9.32 22.20
C ILE A 186 4.35 8.63 21.22
N TYR A 187 4.69 8.62 19.93
CA TYR A 187 3.91 7.93 18.90
C TYR A 187 3.72 6.43 19.22
N ALA A 188 4.80 5.75 19.62
CA ALA A 188 4.76 4.33 19.93
C ALA A 188 3.89 4.00 21.16
N ILE A 189 3.91 4.85 22.18
CA ILE A 189 3.07 4.70 23.38
C ILE A 189 1.59 4.94 23.05
N VAL A 190 1.28 6.05 22.37
CA VAL A 190 -0.11 6.42 22.00
C VAL A 190 -0.74 5.34 21.11
N ASN A 191 0.04 4.76 20.19
CA ASN A 191 -0.43 3.69 19.30
C ASN A 191 -0.28 2.28 19.91
N LYS A 192 0.03 2.17 21.22
CA LYS A 192 0.14 0.89 21.95
C LYS A 192 1.14 -0.09 21.33
N LEU A 193 2.18 0.41 20.69
CA LEU A 193 3.27 -0.40 20.16
C LEU A 193 4.26 -0.81 21.26
N VAL A 194 4.38 0.00 22.32
CA VAL A 194 5.19 -0.24 23.52
C VAL A 194 4.44 0.26 24.75
N GLU A 195 4.73 -0.31 25.91
CA GLU A 195 4.27 0.20 27.20
C GLU A 195 5.28 1.22 27.76
N LEU A 196 4.82 2.08 28.67
CA LEU A 196 5.69 3.11 29.28
C LEU A 196 6.88 2.47 30.01
N SER A 197 6.69 1.27 30.57
CA SER A 197 7.70 0.45 31.23
C SER A 197 8.78 -0.12 30.27
N ASP A 198 8.49 -0.16 28.98
CA ASP A 198 9.41 -0.68 27.96
C ASP A 198 10.44 0.35 27.48
N VAL A 199 10.22 1.62 27.80
CA VAL A 199 11.08 2.73 27.38
C VAL A 199 12.24 2.86 28.38
N LYS A 200 13.46 2.52 27.96
CA LYS A 200 14.65 2.77 28.74
C LYS A 200 14.94 4.27 28.80
N ASP A 201 14.96 4.80 30.02
CA ASP A 201 15.45 6.12 30.44
C ASP A 201 15.39 7.25 29.38
N LEU A 202 14.37 8.08 29.55
CA LEU A 202 14.33 9.44 29.00
C LEU A 202 15.27 10.35 29.80
#